data_0980c8dda9fb90f75170c4fc0285ec70
#
_entry.id   0980c8dda9fb90f75170c4fc0285ec70
#
_cell.length_a   1.000
_cell.length_b   1.000
_cell.length_c   1.000
_cell.angle_alpha   90.00
_cell.angle_beta   90.00
_cell.angle_gamma   90.00
#
_symmetry.space_group_name_H-M   'P 1'
#
loop_
_entity.id
_entity.type
_entity.pdbx_description
1 polymer ?
#
loop_
_entity_poly.entity_id
_entity_poly.type
_entity_poly.pdbx_seq_one_letter_code
_entity_poly.pdbx_strand_id
1 'polypeptide(L)'
;MKMRRRNNSFWTSKMRLPILVFLFVFIWACSCFGFSEAEAGKFVQKGFSYAGWERDCYSLPSSDVSLENLSCLGVEWVALIVTWYQDSKNSTKIYPHPQWTPADEGLIRAIKKAHSLRMKVMLKPHLDCWDGTFRGEIEFLREADWKVWFKSYQDFILHYAKLAQEQKVEQFCLGCELRKTTSREADWKKIIKALRKEFKGSLVYAANWDEYSRVKFWSLLDYAGIDAYFPLDIKEKPTVKELKKFWRIWLRGVEEWQGKVKKRVILTEIGYRSIKGASRAPGDWKVKGEVDLEEQANCYQAALEIFFNKPWLAGVYWWSWDPRPEQGGKTDTGYTIYKKPAENIIKQWYEVSP
;
A
#
# COMPACT_ATOMS: atom_id res chain seq x y z
N MET A 1 -98.10 0.33 17.21
CA MET A 1 -98.93 1.52 17.25
C MET A 1 -98.37 2.64 16.42
N LYS A 2 -98.99 2.93 15.32
CA LYS A 2 -99.15 4.21 14.55
C LYS A 2 -97.87 5.02 14.28
N MET A 3 -97.48 5.08 13.01
CA MET A 3 -97.80 6.18 12.04
C MET A 3 -96.86 7.39 12.26
N ARG A 4 -96.27 8.06 11.28
CA ARG A 4 -96.61 8.42 9.89
C ARG A 4 -95.38 9.20 9.31
N ARG A 5 -94.95 8.82 8.08
CA ARG A 5 -94.94 9.71 6.87
C ARG A 5 -94.53 11.17 6.99
N ARG A 6 -93.55 11.58 6.21
CA ARG A 6 -93.66 12.33 4.93
C ARG A 6 -92.25 12.80 4.44
N ASN A 7 -91.92 12.37 3.29
CA ASN A 7 -91.73 13.01 2.00
C ASN A 7 -91.35 14.51 2.02
N ASN A 8 -90.22 14.83 1.38
CA ASN A 8 -90.05 15.45 0.03
C ASN A 8 -88.58 15.78 -0.19
N SER A 9 -87.95 15.15 -1.14
CA SER A 9 -87.60 15.59 -2.48
C SER A 9 -87.06 17.04 -2.57
N PHE A 10 -85.81 17.18 -3.07
CA PHE A 10 -85.52 17.83 -4.33
C PHE A 10 -84.00 17.97 -4.60
N TRP A 11 -83.63 17.50 -5.78
CA TRP A 11 -82.63 17.98 -6.74
C TRP A 11 -81.13 17.89 -6.44
N THR A 12 -80.47 16.90 -7.07
CA THR A 12 -79.50 16.94 -8.19
C THR A 12 -78.32 17.91 -8.06
N SER A 13 -77.13 17.35 -7.92
CA SER A 13 -76.10 17.61 -8.94
C SER A 13 -74.99 16.57 -8.86
N LYS A 14 -74.76 15.97 -10.01
CA LYS A 14 -73.65 15.03 -10.23
C LYS A 14 -72.31 15.77 -10.11
N MET A 15 -71.47 15.31 -9.18
CA MET A 15 -70.05 15.51 -9.33
C MET A 15 -69.35 14.18 -9.13
N ARG A 16 -68.83 13.67 -10.24
CA ARG A 16 -67.93 12.49 -10.24
C ARG A 16 -66.57 12.96 -9.67
N LEU A 17 -66.13 12.40 -8.56
CA LEU A 17 -64.76 12.44 -8.10
C LEU A 17 -64.03 11.24 -8.74
N PRO A 18 -62.88 11.42 -9.37
CA PRO A 18 -62.03 10.33 -9.81
C PRO A 18 -61.29 9.74 -8.60
N ILE A 19 -61.36 8.39 -8.51
CA ILE A 19 -60.56 7.60 -7.59
C ILE A 19 -59.10 7.76 -8.00
N LEU A 20 -58.31 8.51 -7.21
CA LEU A 20 -56.85 8.56 -7.32
C LEU A 20 -56.30 7.30 -6.63
N VAL A 21 -55.93 6.35 -7.49
CA VAL A 21 -55.12 5.20 -7.07
C VAL A 21 -53.69 5.73 -6.87
N PHE A 22 -53.29 5.83 -5.60
CA PHE A 22 -51.86 6.08 -5.26
C PHE A 22 -51.09 4.76 -5.52
N LEU A 23 -50.46 4.67 -6.69
CA LEU A 23 -49.39 3.73 -6.98
C LEU A 23 -48.12 4.23 -6.23
N PHE A 24 -47.84 3.63 -5.08
CA PHE A 24 -46.51 3.72 -4.45
C PHE A 24 -45.53 2.95 -5.31
N VAL A 25 -44.88 3.65 -6.22
CA VAL A 25 -43.66 3.13 -6.88
C VAL A 25 -42.52 3.26 -5.87
N PHE A 26 -42.19 2.13 -5.26
CA PHE A 26 -40.92 1.98 -4.53
C PHE A 26 -39.80 2.02 -5.58
N ILE A 27 -39.24 3.21 -5.80
CA ILE A 27 -37.97 3.34 -6.51
C ILE A 27 -36.88 2.86 -5.55
N TRP A 28 -36.48 1.63 -5.73
CA TRP A 28 -35.26 1.09 -5.14
C TRP A 28 -34.09 1.80 -5.84
N ALA A 29 -33.63 2.90 -5.24
CA ALA A 29 -32.38 3.53 -5.65
C ALA A 29 -31.24 2.57 -5.27
N CYS A 30 -30.86 1.69 -6.21
CA CYS A 30 -29.53 1.12 -6.22
C CYS A 30 -28.55 2.29 -6.30
N SER A 31 -28.05 2.71 -5.14
CA SER A 31 -26.89 3.57 -5.08
C SER A 31 -25.67 2.77 -5.58
N CYS A 32 -25.58 2.62 -6.90
CA CYS A 32 -24.30 2.38 -7.52
C CYS A 32 -23.44 3.58 -7.14
N PHE A 33 -22.52 3.40 -6.21
CA PHE A 33 -21.39 4.30 -6.06
C PHE A 33 -20.61 4.26 -7.38
N GLY A 34 -21.07 5.03 -8.34
CA GLY A 34 -20.30 5.43 -9.49
C GLY A 34 -19.17 6.31 -8.98
N PHE A 35 -17.95 5.79 -8.99
CA PHE A 35 -16.79 6.63 -8.87
C PHE A 35 -16.86 7.65 -10.02
N SER A 36 -16.99 8.92 -9.66
CA SER A 36 -17.00 10.03 -10.61
C SER A 36 -15.68 10.03 -11.37
N GLU A 37 -15.74 10.06 -12.71
CA GLU A 37 -14.58 10.23 -13.58
C GLU A 37 -13.76 11.50 -13.27
N ALA A 38 -14.29 12.43 -12.49
CA ALA A 38 -13.62 13.67 -12.07
C ALA A 38 -12.50 13.45 -11.02
N GLU A 39 -12.39 12.26 -10.38
CA GLU A 39 -11.28 11.92 -9.46
C GLU A 39 -10.12 11.18 -10.16
N ALA A 40 -10.20 10.93 -11.45
CA ALA A 40 -9.17 10.26 -12.23
C ALA A 40 -7.96 11.18 -12.42
N GLY A 41 -7.08 11.29 -11.45
CA GLY A 41 -5.84 12.07 -11.56
C GLY A 41 -5.20 12.48 -10.26
N LYS A 42 -5.84 12.29 -9.11
CA LYS A 42 -5.23 12.60 -7.82
C LYS A 42 -4.56 11.38 -7.19
N PHE A 43 -3.36 11.57 -6.68
CA PHE A 43 -2.78 10.62 -5.74
C PHE A 43 -3.73 10.48 -4.56
N VAL A 44 -4.17 9.26 -4.29
CA VAL A 44 -4.99 8.97 -3.12
C VAL A 44 -4.11 8.72 -1.90
N GLN A 45 -2.87 8.22 -2.11
CA GLN A 45 -1.96 7.83 -1.03
C GLN A 45 -0.57 8.43 -1.25
N LYS A 46 -0.26 9.51 -0.52
CA LYS A 46 1.06 10.14 -0.43
C LYS A 46 1.81 9.47 0.72
N GLY A 47 2.54 8.40 0.42
CA GLY A 47 3.03 7.46 1.42
C GLY A 47 4.54 7.42 1.58
N PHE A 48 4.97 6.90 2.75
CA PHE A 48 6.32 6.47 3.06
C PHE A 48 6.33 5.14 3.78
N SER A 49 7.33 4.29 3.50
CA SER A 49 7.65 3.13 4.31
C SER A 49 8.42 3.57 5.55
N TYR A 50 7.85 3.30 6.72
CA TYR A 50 8.43 3.57 8.03
C TYR A 50 9.02 2.28 8.55
N ALA A 51 10.34 2.14 8.45
CA ALA A 51 11.02 0.87 8.60
C ALA A 51 12.04 0.90 9.75
N GLY A 52 11.81 0.05 10.73
CA GLY A 52 12.73 -0.27 11.81
C GLY A 52 12.77 -1.77 12.04
N TRP A 53 13.92 -2.28 12.45
CA TRP A 53 14.14 -3.72 12.61
C TRP A 53 14.41 -4.14 14.06
N GLU A 54 14.85 -3.23 14.93
CA GLU A 54 15.08 -3.54 16.32
C GLU A 54 13.75 -3.68 17.08
N ARG A 55 13.76 -4.51 18.11
CA ARG A 55 12.57 -4.85 18.91
C ARG A 55 11.81 -3.64 19.45
N ASP A 56 12.53 -2.60 19.87
CA ASP A 56 11.99 -1.41 20.52
C ASP A 56 11.91 -0.19 19.60
N CYS A 57 12.27 -0.32 18.31
CA CYS A 57 12.41 0.82 17.38
C CYS A 57 11.16 1.71 17.32
N TYR A 58 9.97 1.15 17.48
CA TYR A 58 8.71 1.90 17.49
C TYR A 58 8.23 2.30 18.89
N SER A 59 8.88 1.81 19.95
CA SER A 59 8.50 2.11 21.32
C SER A 59 9.16 3.36 21.88
N LEU A 60 10.24 3.80 21.23
CA LEU A 60 11.05 4.93 21.69
C LEU A 60 10.35 6.27 21.43
N PRO A 61 10.48 7.26 22.34
CA PRO A 61 9.97 8.61 22.11
C PRO A 61 10.55 9.27 20.85
N SER A 62 11.77 8.90 20.45
CA SER A 62 12.40 9.36 19.20
C SER A 62 11.63 8.94 17.95
N SER A 63 10.96 7.79 17.97
CA SER A 63 10.08 7.36 16.88
C SER A 63 8.87 8.28 16.73
N ASP A 64 8.30 8.78 17.82
CA ASP A 64 7.20 9.76 17.74
C ASP A 64 7.67 11.06 17.05
N VAL A 65 8.86 11.55 17.39
CA VAL A 65 9.47 12.74 16.75
C VAL A 65 9.73 12.48 15.26
N SER A 66 10.19 11.27 14.92
CA SER A 66 10.43 10.89 13.53
C SER A 66 9.13 10.87 12.70
N LEU A 67 8.02 10.36 13.25
CA LEU A 67 6.69 10.43 12.61
C LEU A 67 6.18 11.86 12.47
N GLU A 68 6.43 12.73 13.46
CA GLU A 68 6.10 14.16 13.37
C GLU A 68 6.86 14.84 12.23
N ASN A 69 8.17 14.61 12.13
CA ASN A 69 8.98 15.12 11.02
C ASN A 69 8.45 14.65 9.67
N LEU A 70 8.05 13.38 9.56
CA LEU A 70 7.49 12.82 8.34
C LEU A 70 6.15 13.49 7.97
N SER A 71 5.27 13.70 8.94
CA SER A 71 3.97 14.34 8.71
C SER A 71 4.10 15.78 8.23
N CYS A 72 5.15 16.50 8.65
CA CYS A 72 5.44 17.87 8.21
C CYS A 72 5.81 18.00 6.72
N LEU A 73 6.01 16.88 6.03
CA LEU A 73 6.28 16.85 4.58
C LEU A 73 4.99 16.70 3.74
N GLY A 74 3.81 16.77 4.35
CA GLY A 74 2.54 16.52 3.65
C GLY A 74 2.26 15.05 3.37
N VAL A 75 2.93 14.15 4.09
CA VAL A 75 2.69 12.69 3.99
C VAL A 75 1.35 12.35 4.64
N GLU A 76 0.52 11.63 3.91
CA GLU A 76 -0.84 11.24 4.33
C GLU A 76 -0.95 9.77 4.74
N TRP A 77 0.02 8.96 4.32
CA TRP A 77 0.04 7.51 4.56
C TRP A 77 1.41 7.03 5.02
N VAL A 78 1.41 6.10 5.96
CA VAL A 78 2.64 5.43 6.40
C VAL A 78 2.49 3.92 6.31
N ALA A 79 3.45 3.27 5.63
CA ALA A 79 3.55 1.81 5.64
C ALA A 79 4.46 1.41 6.80
N LEU A 80 3.88 0.83 7.86
CA LEU A 80 4.63 0.33 9.01
C LEU A 80 5.16 -1.07 8.70
N ILE A 81 6.48 -1.21 8.76
CA ILE A 81 7.17 -2.46 8.46
C ILE A 81 7.37 -3.26 9.75
N VAL A 82 7.03 -4.54 9.70
CA VAL A 82 7.35 -5.49 10.77
C VAL A 82 7.86 -6.79 10.15
N THR A 83 9.00 -7.29 10.61
CA THR A 83 9.68 -8.42 9.96
C THR A 83 9.70 -9.65 10.85
N TRP A 84 9.22 -10.79 10.33
CA TRP A 84 9.50 -12.12 10.85
C TRP A 84 10.52 -12.82 9.96
N TYR A 85 11.07 -13.91 10.43
CA TYR A 85 12.21 -14.58 9.81
C TYR A 85 11.96 -16.07 9.60
N GLN A 86 12.67 -16.63 8.62
CA GLN A 86 12.96 -18.06 8.49
C GLN A 86 14.47 -18.23 8.30
N ASP A 87 15.03 -19.38 8.67
CA ASP A 87 16.50 -19.55 8.67
C ASP A 87 17.12 -19.42 7.29
N SER A 88 16.49 -20.01 6.25
CA SER A 88 16.93 -19.98 4.86
C SER A 88 15.75 -20.10 3.91
N LYS A 89 15.97 -19.93 2.61
CA LYS A 89 14.93 -20.08 1.57
C LYS A 89 14.20 -21.42 1.56
N ASN A 90 14.79 -22.45 2.16
CA ASN A 90 14.23 -23.81 2.21
C ASN A 90 13.65 -24.14 3.62
N SER A 91 13.68 -23.22 4.56
CA SER A 91 13.11 -23.40 5.89
C SER A 91 11.60 -23.20 5.88
N THR A 92 10.85 -24.09 6.53
CA THR A 92 9.39 -24.04 6.55
C THR A 92 8.81 -23.34 7.78
N LYS A 93 9.66 -23.09 8.78
CA LYS A 93 9.28 -22.41 10.02
C LYS A 93 9.52 -20.91 9.91
N ILE A 94 8.48 -20.14 10.20
CA ILE A 94 8.52 -18.66 10.26
C ILE A 94 8.30 -18.25 11.70
N TYR A 95 9.14 -17.33 12.21
CA TYR A 95 9.15 -16.95 13.62
C TYR A 95 9.54 -15.48 13.80
N PRO A 96 9.07 -14.82 14.89
CA PRO A 96 9.57 -13.52 15.29
C PRO A 96 10.97 -13.67 15.92
N HIS A 97 11.89 -12.81 15.51
CA HIS A 97 13.22 -12.80 16.14
C HIS A 97 13.20 -11.94 17.40
N PRO A 98 13.76 -12.41 18.55
CA PRO A 98 13.62 -11.70 19.81
C PRO A 98 14.26 -10.31 19.88
N GLN A 99 15.23 -10.02 19.01
CA GLN A 99 15.91 -8.71 18.93
C GLN A 99 15.54 -7.90 17.69
N TRP A 100 15.19 -8.57 16.56
CA TRP A 100 15.03 -7.95 15.26
C TRP A 100 13.60 -7.91 14.73
N THR A 101 12.64 -8.40 15.52
CA THR A 101 11.22 -8.19 15.22
C THR A 101 10.69 -7.08 16.14
N PRO A 102 10.19 -5.97 15.61
CA PRO A 102 9.51 -4.95 16.40
C PRO A 102 8.41 -5.56 17.27
N ALA A 103 8.36 -5.17 18.56
CA ALA A 103 7.34 -5.65 19.47
C ALA A 103 5.96 -5.12 19.09
N ASP A 104 4.91 -5.94 19.32
CA ASP A 104 3.54 -5.56 18.99
C ASP A 104 3.09 -4.28 19.70
N GLU A 105 3.51 -4.07 20.95
CA GLU A 105 3.21 -2.85 21.72
C GLU A 105 3.80 -1.61 21.07
N GLY A 106 5.03 -1.72 20.54
CA GLY A 106 5.69 -0.64 19.80
C GLY A 106 4.96 -0.34 18.48
N LEU A 107 4.58 -1.40 17.76
CA LEU A 107 3.82 -1.28 16.52
C LEU A 107 2.45 -0.61 16.75
N ILE A 108 1.73 -1.02 17.80
CA ILE A 108 0.46 -0.39 18.23
C ILE A 108 0.68 1.09 18.57
N ARG A 109 1.77 1.42 19.26
CA ARG A 109 2.13 2.81 19.57
C ARG A 109 2.33 3.62 18.29
N ALA A 110 3.11 3.11 17.32
CA ALA A 110 3.37 3.79 16.05
C ALA A 110 2.07 3.99 15.24
N ILE A 111 1.17 2.99 15.20
CA ILE A 111 -0.15 3.13 14.55
C ILE A 111 -0.95 4.27 15.20
N LYS A 112 -1.06 4.27 16.53
CA LYS A 112 -1.78 5.33 17.25
C LYS A 112 -1.17 6.71 17.04
N LYS A 113 0.16 6.80 17.01
CA LYS A 113 0.87 8.05 16.73
C LYS A 113 0.60 8.53 15.32
N ALA A 114 0.69 7.66 14.29
CA ALA A 114 0.36 8.01 12.92
C ALA A 114 -1.08 8.55 12.80
N HIS A 115 -2.06 7.84 13.39
CA HIS A 115 -3.45 8.30 13.42
C HIS A 115 -3.63 9.64 14.13
N SER A 116 -2.91 9.89 15.24
CA SER A 116 -2.95 11.18 15.94
C SER A 116 -2.42 12.34 15.09
N LEU A 117 -1.53 12.05 14.15
CA LEU A 117 -1.00 12.97 13.14
C LEU A 117 -1.86 13.00 11.85
N ARG A 118 -3.05 12.38 11.87
CA ARG A 118 -3.98 12.27 10.75
C ARG A 118 -3.42 11.50 9.54
N MET A 119 -2.35 10.75 9.72
CA MET A 119 -1.86 9.82 8.70
C MET A 119 -2.63 8.51 8.76
N LYS A 120 -2.96 7.95 7.61
CA LYS A 120 -3.48 6.59 7.46
C LYS A 120 -2.34 5.58 7.45
N VAL A 121 -2.66 4.34 7.82
CA VAL A 121 -1.66 3.29 7.98
C VAL A 121 -1.91 2.14 7.00
N MET A 122 -0.84 1.72 6.35
CA MET A 122 -0.72 0.39 5.76
C MET A 122 0.19 -0.44 6.67
N LEU A 123 -0.32 -1.53 7.26
CA LEU A 123 0.56 -2.48 7.93
C LEU A 123 1.16 -3.43 6.89
N LYS A 124 2.49 -3.49 6.82
CA LYS A 124 3.24 -4.22 5.79
C LYS A 124 4.21 -5.23 6.44
N PRO A 125 3.72 -6.43 6.84
CA PRO A 125 4.59 -7.47 7.35
C PRO A 125 5.55 -8.01 6.28
N HIS A 126 6.83 -8.09 6.63
CA HIS A 126 7.89 -8.67 5.81
C HIS A 126 8.32 -10.04 6.35
N LEU A 127 8.70 -10.91 5.45
CA LEU A 127 9.37 -12.16 5.76
C LEU A 127 10.77 -12.12 5.19
N ASP A 128 11.80 -12.32 6.02
CA ASP A 128 13.20 -12.38 5.59
C ASP A 128 13.83 -13.74 5.86
N CYS A 129 14.84 -14.10 5.06
CA CYS A 129 15.69 -15.23 5.34
C CYS A 129 16.87 -14.74 6.19
N TRP A 130 17.09 -15.41 7.34
CA TRP A 130 18.15 -15.06 8.28
C TRP A 130 19.55 -15.20 7.69
N ASP A 131 19.74 -16.14 6.76
CA ASP A 131 20.99 -16.31 6.02
C ASP A 131 21.27 -15.22 4.97
N GLY A 132 20.40 -14.22 4.84
CA GLY A 132 20.52 -13.12 3.87
C GLY A 132 20.14 -13.48 2.44
N THR A 133 19.56 -14.68 2.22
CA THR A 133 18.96 -15.03 0.92
C THR A 133 17.73 -14.15 0.65
N PHE A 134 17.58 -13.68 -0.56
CA PHE A 134 16.42 -12.89 -0.96
C PHE A 134 15.11 -13.68 -0.81
N ARG A 135 14.13 -13.09 -0.15
CA ARG A 135 12.82 -13.70 0.13
C ARG A 135 12.10 -14.22 -1.13
N GLY A 136 12.35 -13.59 -2.27
CA GLY A 136 11.81 -14.00 -3.56
C GLY A 136 12.30 -15.37 -4.05
N GLU A 137 13.33 -15.92 -3.41
CA GLU A 137 13.92 -17.23 -3.74
C GLU A 137 13.36 -18.39 -2.87
N ILE A 138 12.41 -18.11 -1.98
CA ILE A 138 11.76 -19.13 -1.14
C ILE A 138 11.04 -20.14 -2.02
N GLU A 139 11.48 -21.40 -1.97
CA GLU A 139 10.98 -22.48 -2.82
C GLU A 139 11.24 -23.85 -2.18
N PHE A 140 10.33 -24.79 -2.41
CA PHE A 140 10.42 -26.16 -1.89
C PHE A 140 10.23 -27.18 -3.01
N LEU A 141 10.98 -28.28 -2.92
CA LEU A 141 10.87 -29.39 -3.89
C LEU A 141 9.68 -30.30 -3.56
N ARG A 142 9.37 -30.48 -2.26
CA ARG A 142 8.32 -31.40 -1.81
C ARG A 142 7.03 -30.65 -1.53
N GLU A 143 5.91 -31.22 -1.96
CA GLU A 143 4.59 -30.66 -1.67
C GLU A 143 4.27 -30.60 -0.17
N ALA A 144 4.82 -31.52 0.62
CA ALA A 144 4.70 -31.51 2.07
C ALA A 144 5.29 -30.23 2.70
N ASP A 145 6.47 -29.79 2.22
CA ASP A 145 7.14 -28.59 2.73
C ASP A 145 6.36 -27.31 2.37
N TRP A 146 5.80 -27.26 1.15
CA TRP A 146 4.88 -26.17 0.77
C TRP A 146 3.70 -26.05 1.72
N LYS A 147 3.06 -27.18 2.08
CA LYS A 147 1.92 -27.18 3.02
C LYS A 147 2.33 -26.67 4.41
N VAL A 148 3.49 -27.11 4.90
CA VAL A 148 4.00 -26.67 6.22
C VAL A 148 4.34 -25.19 6.16
N TRP A 149 5.02 -24.73 5.12
CA TRP A 149 5.39 -23.33 4.97
C TRP A 149 4.16 -22.42 4.87
N PHE A 150 3.18 -22.73 4.01
CA PHE A 150 1.96 -21.93 3.90
C PHE A 150 1.14 -21.90 5.18
N LYS A 151 1.16 -22.97 5.98
CA LYS A 151 0.56 -22.95 7.33
C LYS A 151 1.29 -21.99 8.24
N SER A 152 2.62 -22.05 8.29
CA SER A 152 3.46 -21.13 9.08
C SER A 152 3.29 -19.68 8.62
N TYR A 153 3.24 -19.45 7.30
CA TYR A 153 2.98 -18.13 6.73
C TYR A 153 1.59 -17.60 7.08
N GLN A 154 0.58 -18.47 7.04
CA GLN A 154 -0.78 -18.10 7.44
C GLN A 154 -0.83 -17.66 8.90
N ASP A 155 -0.17 -18.39 9.80
CA ASP A 155 -0.15 -18.04 11.23
C ASP A 155 0.53 -16.68 11.45
N PHE A 156 1.65 -16.42 10.78
CA PHE A 156 2.34 -15.13 10.77
C PHE A 156 1.45 -13.99 10.29
N ILE A 157 0.86 -14.14 9.11
CA ILE A 157 0.14 -13.03 8.49
C ILE A 157 -1.20 -12.75 9.17
N LEU A 158 -1.87 -13.78 9.73
CA LEU A 158 -3.11 -13.61 10.48
C LEU A 158 -2.88 -12.97 11.85
N HIS A 159 -1.72 -13.18 12.47
CA HIS A 159 -1.34 -12.46 13.69
C HIS A 159 -1.42 -10.95 13.47
N TYR A 160 -0.76 -10.46 12.42
CA TYR A 160 -0.76 -9.02 12.11
C TYR A 160 -2.07 -8.52 11.51
N ALA A 161 -2.83 -9.37 10.83
CA ALA A 161 -4.15 -8.98 10.34
C ALA A 161 -5.16 -8.71 11.47
N LYS A 162 -5.10 -9.50 12.55
CA LYS A 162 -5.89 -9.27 13.77
C LYS A 162 -5.49 -7.97 14.45
N LEU A 163 -4.18 -7.76 14.66
CA LEU A 163 -3.66 -6.52 15.20
C LEU A 163 -4.09 -5.31 14.35
N ALA A 164 -3.97 -5.41 13.02
CA ALA A 164 -4.41 -4.36 12.11
C ALA A 164 -5.91 -4.05 12.24
N GLN A 165 -6.76 -5.09 12.35
CA GLN A 165 -8.20 -4.92 12.54
C GLN A 165 -8.52 -4.24 13.87
N GLU A 166 -7.89 -4.68 14.96
CA GLU A 166 -8.08 -4.11 16.31
C GLU A 166 -7.65 -2.65 16.38
N GLN A 167 -6.56 -2.30 15.71
CA GLN A 167 -6.03 -0.93 15.67
C GLN A 167 -6.64 -0.07 14.56
N LYS A 168 -7.65 -0.57 13.81
CA LYS A 168 -8.36 0.15 12.73
C LYS A 168 -7.42 0.63 11.63
N VAL A 169 -6.41 -0.16 11.31
CA VAL A 169 -5.52 0.09 10.17
C VAL A 169 -6.34 0.08 8.86
N GLU A 170 -6.07 0.99 7.95
CA GLU A 170 -6.86 1.17 6.73
C GLU A 170 -6.49 0.18 5.63
N GLN A 171 -5.22 -0.24 5.60
CA GLN A 171 -4.71 -1.11 4.53
C GLN A 171 -3.72 -2.14 5.07
N PHE A 172 -3.75 -3.33 4.50
CA PHE A 172 -2.88 -4.43 4.89
C PHE A 172 -2.17 -5.03 3.67
N CYS A 173 -0.84 -5.09 3.74
CA CYS A 173 -0.03 -5.77 2.74
C CYS A 173 0.17 -7.23 3.14
N LEU A 174 -0.41 -8.13 2.36
CA LEU A 174 -0.47 -9.56 2.70
C LEU A 174 0.78 -10.35 2.30
N GLY A 175 1.76 -9.71 1.66
CA GLY A 175 3.03 -10.29 1.27
C GLY A 175 3.86 -9.31 0.46
N CYS A 176 5.18 -9.46 0.55
CA CYS A 176 6.16 -8.59 -0.07
C CYS A 176 7.23 -9.42 -0.76
N GLU A 177 7.35 -9.28 -2.09
CA GLU A 177 8.42 -9.85 -2.92
C GLU A 177 8.62 -11.38 -2.82
N LEU A 178 7.58 -12.14 -2.55
CA LEU A 178 7.64 -13.61 -2.40
C LEU A 178 7.55 -14.33 -3.75
N ARG A 179 8.35 -13.89 -4.71
CA ARG A 179 8.29 -14.13 -6.15
C ARG A 179 8.02 -15.60 -6.55
N LYS A 180 8.79 -16.57 -6.03
CA LYS A 180 8.60 -17.98 -6.39
C LYS A 180 7.33 -18.58 -5.78
N THR A 181 6.93 -18.11 -4.61
CA THR A 181 5.73 -18.61 -3.92
C THR A 181 4.44 -18.21 -4.64
N THR A 182 4.43 -17.10 -5.41
CA THR A 182 3.24 -16.63 -6.12
C THR A 182 2.78 -17.53 -7.26
N SER A 183 3.62 -18.48 -7.70
CA SER A 183 3.23 -19.58 -8.57
C SER A 183 2.19 -20.52 -7.92
N ARG A 184 2.13 -20.54 -6.59
CA ARG A 184 1.21 -21.35 -5.76
C ARG A 184 -0.15 -20.65 -5.59
N GLU A 185 -0.82 -20.33 -6.69
CA GLU A 185 -2.06 -19.53 -6.71
C GLU A 185 -3.14 -20.08 -5.75
N ALA A 186 -3.33 -21.40 -5.70
CA ALA A 186 -4.34 -22.04 -4.86
C ALA A 186 -4.08 -21.82 -3.36
N ASP A 187 -2.83 -21.81 -2.94
CA ASP A 187 -2.43 -21.60 -1.56
C ASP A 187 -2.58 -20.12 -1.18
N TRP A 188 -2.17 -19.20 -2.06
CA TRP A 188 -2.42 -17.76 -1.87
C TRP A 188 -3.91 -17.41 -1.79
N LYS A 189 -4.77 -18.06 -2.60
CA LYS A 189 -6.23 -17.91 -2.48
C LYS A 189 -6.76 -18.29 -1.10
N LYS A 190 -6.19 -19.35 -0.47
CA LYS A 190 -6.55 -19.73 0.90
C LYS A 190 -6.13 -18.67 1.91
N ILE A 191 -4.91 -18.14 1.79
CA ILE A 191 -4.40 -17.03 2.62
C ILE A 191 -5.33 -15.80 2.51
N ILE A 192 -5.62 -15.35 1.29
CA ILE A 192 -6.49 -14.19 1.06
C ILE A 192 -7.89 -14.43 1.65
N LYS A 193 -8.46 -15.62 1.46
CA LYS A 193 -9.77 -15.97 2.05
C LYS A 193 -9.74 -15.93 3.58
N ALA A 194 -8.67 -16.39 4.19
CA ALA A 194 -8.50 -16.33 5.66
C ALA A 194 -8.35 -14.88 6.13
N LEU A 195 -7.52 -14.07 5.46
CA LEU A 195 -7.34 -12.66 5.76
C LEU A 195 -8.64 -11.85 5.70
N ARG A 196 -9.49 -12.08 4.67
CA ARG A 196 -10.77 -11.39 4.53
C ARG A 196 -11.77 -11.69 5.67
N LYS A 197 -11.58 -12.77 6.42
CA LYS A 197 -12.37 -13.03 7.63
C LYS A 197 -11.95 -12.17 8.80
N GLU A 198 -10.64 -11.99 8.96
CA GLU A 198 -10.03 -11.28 10.08
C GLU A 198 -9.93 -9.76 9.86
N PHE A 199 -9.63 -9.32 8.65
CA PHE A 199 -9.39 -7.92 8.31
C PHE A 199 -10.38 -7.39 7.27
N LYS A 200 -10.98 -6.22 7.55
CA LYS A 200 -12.04 -5.60 6.73
C LYS A 200 -11.55 -4.42 5.88
N GLY A 201 -10.37 -3.92 6.14
CA GLY A 201 -9.75 -2.87 5.34
C GLY A 201 -9.28 -3.37 3.96
N SER A 202 -8.62 -2.51 3.22
CA SER A 202 -8.13 -2.84 1.88
C SER A 202 -6.90 -3.75 1.92
N LEU A 203 -6.82 -4.70 0.97
CA LEU A 203 -5.70 -5.64 0.83
C LEU A 203 -4.87 -5.31 -0.41
N VAL A 204 -3.55 -5.37 -0.26
CA VAL A 204 -2.57 -5.26 -1.33
C VAL A 204 -1.50 -6.35 -1.18
N TYR A 205 -0.94 -6.84 -2.26
CA TYR A 205 0.30 -7.62 -2.31
C TYR A 205 1.37 -6.76 -2.98
N ALA A 206 2.56 -6.70 -2.41
CA ALA A 206 3.70 -5.93 -2.90
C ALA A 206 4.61 -6.84 -3.73
N ALA A 207 4.40 -6.85 -5.05
CA ALA A 207 5.21 -7.65 -5.96
C ALA A 207 6.50 -6.93 -6.34
N ASN A 208 7.62 -7.66 -6.42
CA ASN A 208 8.86 -7.11 -6.95
C ASN A 208 8.65 -6.60 -8.40
N TRP A 209 9.45 -5.63 -8.84
CA TRP A 209 9.42 -5.05 -10.19
C TRP A 209 9.53 -6.08 -11.33
N ASP A 210 10.14 -7.25 -11.09
CA ASP A 210 10.25 -8.36 -12.04
C ASP A 210 9.23 -9.48 -11.82
N GLU A 211 8.30 -9.31 -10.87
CA GLU A 211 7.32 -10.31 -10.45
C GLU A 211 5.88 -9.97 -10.84
N TYR A 212 5.49 -8.68 -10.76
CA TYR A 212 4.10 -8.20 -10.78
C TYR A 212 3.26 -8.76 -11.94
N SER A 213 3.86 -8.97 -13.10
CA SER A 213 3.15 -9.49 -14.29
C SER A 213 2.78 -10.97 -14.20
N ARG A 214 3.39 -11.73 -13.28
CA ARG A 214 3.19 -13.17 -13.11
C ARG A 214 2.22 -13.54 -11.99
N VAL A 215 1.92 -12.63 -11.10
CA VAL A 215 0.95 -12.84 -10.01
C VAL A 215 -0.45 -13.00 -10.58
N LYS A 216 -1.15 -14.07 -10.18
CA LYS A 216 -2.45 -14.46 -10.75
C LYS A 216 -3.66 -14.12 -9.88
N PHE A 217 -3.45 -13.69 -8.65
CA PHE A 217 -4.53 -13.43 -7.67
C PHE A 217 -4.89 -11.96 -7.49
N TRP A 218 -4.48 -11.08 -8.40
CA TRP A 218 -4.80 -9.64 -8.34
C TRP A 218 -6.29 -9.35 -8.23
N SER A 219 -7.14 -10.16 -8.88
CA SER A 219 -8.61 -9.99 -8.84
C SER A 219 -9.20 -10.09 -7.44
N LEU A 220 -8.53 -10.77 -6.51
CA LEU A 220 -8.97 -10.98 -5.13
C LEU A 220 -8.55 -9.85 -4.18
N LEU A 221 -7.72 -8.92 -4.65
CA LEU A 221 -7.17 -7.79 -3.90
C LEU A 221 -7.87 -6.49 -4.29
N ASP A 222 -7.77 -5.49 -3.41
CA ASP A 222 -8.31 -4.15 -3.69
C ASP A 222 -7.39 -3.35 -4.59
N TYR A 223 -6.08 -3.47 -4.39
CA TYR A 223 -5.04 -2.85 -5.19
C TYR A 223 -4.01 -3.87 -5.65
N ALA A 224 -3.35 -3.58 -6.77
CA ALA A 224 -2.15 -4.28 -7.19
C ALA A 224 -0.93 -3.46 -6.72
N GLY A 225 0.01 -4.09 -6.02
CA GLY A 225 1.19 -3.44 -5.49
C GLY A 225 2.45 -3.79 -6.29
N ILE A 226 3.33 -2.82 -6.48
CA ILE A 226 4.63 -3.01 -7.12
C ILE A 226 5.70 -2.36 -6.25
N ASP A 227 6.71 -3.12 -5.84
CA ASP A 227 7.95 -2.60 -5.29
C ASP A 227 8.83 -2.20 -6.48
N ALA A 228 8.80 -0.90 -6.79
CA ALA A 228 9.17 -0.33 -8.09
C ALA A 228 10.66 0.00 -8.20
N TYR A 229 11.52 -0.94 -7.86
CA TYR A 229 12.98 -0.81 -7.99
C TYR A 229 13.46 -1.11 -9.42
N PHE A 230 12.77 -0.54 -10.41
CA PHE A 230 13.15 -0.70 -11.82
C PHE A 230 14.53 -0.11 -12.10
N PRO A 231 15.46 -0.88 -12.67
CA PRO A 231 16.77 -0.36 -13.03
C PRO A 231 16.67 0.67 -14.15
N LEU A 232 17.26 1.83 -13.91
CA LEU A 232 17.38 2.89 -14.90
C LEU A 232 18.84 2.89 -15.38
N ASP A 233 19.11 2.23 -16.50
CA ASP A 233 20.48 2.04 -17.02
C ASP A 233 21.02 3.34 -17.63
N ILE A 234 21.46 4.22 -16.75
CA ILE A 234 22.00 5.53 -17.10
C ILE A 234 23.44 5.62 -16.62
N LYS A 235 24.26 6.34 -17.40
CA LYS A 235 25.63 6.69 -17.05
C LYS A 235 25.68 7.64 -15.83
N GLU A 236 26.85 7.95 -15.35
CA GLU A 236 27.07 8.80 -14.20
C GLU A 236 26.33 10.16 -14.29
N LYS A 237 25.86 10.66 -13.13
CA LYS A 237 25.14 11.92 -12.95
C LYS A 237 23.92 12.09 -13.85
N PRO A 238 22.91 11.23 -13.69
CA PRO A 238 21.72 11.28 -14.51
C PRO A 238 20.89 12.55 -14.27
N THR A 239 20.53 13.23 -15.35
CA THR A 239 19.57 14.33 -15.29
C THR A 239 18.14 13.82 -15.17
N VAL A 240 17.22 14.63 -14.63
CA VAL A 240 15.77 14.32 -14.58
C VAL A 240 15.24 13.92 -15.96
N LYS A 241 15.66 14.61 -17.03
CA LYS A 241 15.24 14.33 -18.42
C LYS A 241 15.65 12.93 -18.86
N GLU A 242 16.85 12.49 -18.57
CA GLU A 242 17.36 11.16 -18.90
C GLU A 242 16.63 10.08 -18.09
N LEU A 243 16.50 10.27 -16.78
CA LEU A 243 15.75 9.37 -15.90
C LEU A 243 14.31 9.16 -16.38
N LYS A 244 13.62 10.24 -16.77
CA LYS A 244 12.27 10.16 -17.35
C LYS A 244 12.22 9.37 -18.66
N LYS A 245 13.28 9.42 -19.49
CA LYS A 245 13.34 8.63 -20.72
C LYS A 245 13.34 7.13 -20.41
N PHE A 246 14.13 6.69 -19.43
CA PHE A 246 14.16 5.29 -19.01
C PHE A 246 12.88 4.86 -18.29
N TRP A 247 12.33 5.70 -17.43
CA TRP A 247 11.04 5.44 -16.79
C TRP A 247 9.91 5.16 -17.80
N ARG A 248 9.88 5.87 -18.92
CA ARG A 248 8.86 5.66 -19.97
C ARG A 248 8.92 4.27 -20.60
N ILE A 249 10.09 3.63 -20.60
CA ILE A 249 10.24 2.25 -21.09
C ILE A 249 9.51 1.30 -20.14
N TRP A 250 9.78 1.38 -18.85
CA TRP A 250 9.13 0.56 -17.84
C TRP A 250 7.63 0.87 -17.70
N LEU A 251 7.29 2.15 -17.71
CA LEU A 251 5.91 2.62 -17.61
C LEU A 251 5.01 1.97 -18.66
N ARG A 252 5.46 1.85 -19.90
CA ARG A 252 4.69 1.20 -20.98
C ARG A 252 4.29 -0.22 -20.60
N GLY A 253 5.24 -1.03 -20.11
CA GLY A 253 4.96 -2.39 -19.66
C GLY A 253 3.99 -2.45 -18.49
N VAL A 254 4.13 -1.53 -17.52
CA VAL A 254 3.21 -1.42 -16.39
C VAL A 254 1.80 -1.02 -16.85
N GLU A 255 1.66 -0.07 -17.75
CA GLU A 255 0.37 0.38 -18.29
C GLU A 255 -0.34 -0.73 -19.10
N GLU A 256 0.40 -1.45 -19.95
CA GLU A 256 -0.14 -2.60 -20.69
C GLU A 256 -0.63 -3.71 -19.76
N TRP A 257 0.15 -4.01 -18.69
CA TRP A 257 -0.26 -5.00 -17.69
C TRP A 257 -1.45 -4.51 -16.87
N GLN A 258 -1.45 -3.27 -16.42
CA GLN A 258 -2.54 -2.68 -15.64
C GLN A 258 -3.86 -2.71 -16.41
N GLY A 259 -3.81 -2.42 -17.73
CA GLY A 259 -4.97 -2.53 -18.63
C GLY A 259 -5.58 -3.94 -18.67
N LYS A 260 -4.76 -4.98 -18.46
CA LYS A 260 -5.22 -6.39 -18.38
C LYS A 260 -5.81 -6.74 -17.02
N VAL A 261 -5.13 -6.36 -15.94
CA VAL A 261 -5.58 -6.70 -14.56
C VAL A 261 -6.69 -5.79 -14.05
N LYS A 262 -6.86 -4.60 -14.64
CA LYS A 262 -7.92 -3.62 -14.32
C LYS A 262 -7.99 -3.26 -12.84
N LYS A 263 -6.84 -3.21 -12.15
CA LYS A 263 -6.71 -2.79 -10.76
C LYS A 263 -5.98 -1.45 -10.70
N ARG A 264 -6.36 -0.59 -9.78
CA ARG A 264 -5.51 0.56 -9.44
C ARG A 264 -4.22 0.05 -8.81
N VAL A 265 -3.11 0.73 -9.12
CA VAL A 265 -1.77 0.29 -8.72
C VAL A 265 -1.25 1.20 -7.62
N ILE A 266 -0.63 0.59 -6.61
CA ILE A 266 0.17 1.29 -5.61
C ILE A 266 1.63 0.93 -5.88
N LEU A 267 2.51 1.91 -6.01
CA LEU A 267 3.94 1.68 -5.86
C LEU A 267 4.20 1.49 -4.37
N THR A 268 4.17 0.24 -3.93
CA THR A 268 4.26 -0.16 -2.52
C THR A 268 5.64 0.06 -1.93
N GLU A 269 6.64 0.15 -2.80
CA GLU A 269 7.97 0.69 -2.55
C GLU A 269 8.50 1.35 -3.82
N ILE A 270 9.19 2.46 -3.63
CA ILE A 270 10.07 3.08 -4.61
C ILE A 270 11.10 3.89 -3.84
N GLY A 271 12.37 3.81 -4.19
CA GLY A 271 13.38 4.54 -3.46
C GLY A 271 14.76 4.46 -4.11
N TYR A 272 15.60 5.41 -3.76
CA TYR A 272 16.95 5.52 -4.26
C TYR A 272 17.86 5.90 -3.11
N ARG A 273 18.99 5.23 -3.03
CA ARG A 273 20.05 5.62 -2.07
C ARG A 273 20.70 6.93 -2.53
N SER A 274 21.27 7.67 -1.59
CA SER A 274 22.03 8.89 -1.91
C SER A 274 23.49 8.57 -2.25
N ILE A 275 23.68 7.69 -3.23
CA ILE A 275 24.98 7.30 -3.75
C ILE A 275 25.03 7.41 -5.26
N LYS A 276 26.24 7.58 -5.79
CA LYS A 276 26.53 7.58 -7.21
C LYS A 276 26.11 6.25 -7.85
N GLY A 277 25.31 6.30 -8.89
CA GLY A 277 24.81 5.14 -9.60
C GLY A 277 23.60 4.45 -8.95
N ALA A 278 22.97 5.08 -7.96
CA ALA A 278 21.78 4.53 -7.29
C ALA A 278 20.63 4.20 -8.25
N SER A 279 20.49 4.97 -9.32
CA SER A 279 19.46 4.76 -10.34
C SER A 279 19.60 3.45 -11.13
N ARG A 280 20.80 2.90 -11.23
CA ARG A 280 21.07 1.65 -12.00
C ARG A 280 20.61 0.38 -11.31
N ALA A 281 20.69 0.36 -9.99
CA ALA A 281 20.29 -0.79 -9.18
C ALA A 281 19.59 -0.31 -7.89
N PRO A 282 18.41 0.33 -8.00
CA PRO A 282 17.79 1.04 -6.88
C PRO A 282 17.43 0.12 -5.71
N GLY A 283 17.16 -1.17 -5.96
CA GLY A 283 16.87 -2.16 -4.91
C GLY A 283 18.11 -2.81 -4.27
N ASP A 284 19.33 -2.55 -4.78
CA ASP A 284 20.55 -3.14 -4.22
C ASP A 284 21.11 -2.29 -3.09
N TRP A 285 20.71 -2.63 -1.86
CA TRP A 285 21.17 -1.95 -0.66
C TRP A 285 22.62 -2.29 -0.26
N LYS A 286 23.23 -3.32 -0.87
CA LYS A 286 24.60 -3.79 -0.58
C LYS A 286 25.66 -3.02 -1.38
N VAL A 287 25.28 -2.38 -2.48
CA VAL A 287 26.21 -1.58 -3.30
C VAL A 287 26.80 -0.45 -2.47
N LYS A 288 28.15 -0.35 -2.51
CA LYS A 288 28.87 0.77 -1.90
C LYS A 288 29.08 1.85 -2.96
N GLY A 289 28.95 3.10 -2.59
CA GLY A 289 29.17 4.25 -3.48
C GLY A 289 29.47 5.51 -2.70
N GLU A 290 30.10 6.46 -3.39
CA GLU A 290 30.27 7.82 -2.88
C GLU A 290 28.90 8.51 -2.73
N VAL A 291 28.78 9.43 -1.78
CA VAL A 291 27.57 10.22 -1.60
C VAL A 291 27.26 11.01 -2.88
N ASP A 292 26.02 10.86 -3.37
CA ASP A 292 25.47 11.68 -4.44
C ASP A 292 24.00 12.02 -4.11
N LEU A 293 23.83 13.17 -3.46
CA LEU A 293 22.52 13.69 -3.06
C LEU A 293 21.72 14.21 -4.25
N GLU A 294 22.41 14.65 -5.31
CA GLU A 294 21.79 15.18 -6.51
C GLU A 294 21.16 14.05 -7.33
N GLU A 295 21.87 12.92 -7.49
CA GLU A 295 21.30 11.76 -8.17
C GLU A 295 20.03 11.26 -7.45
N GLN A 296 20.06 11.17 -6.10
CA GLN A 296 18.87 10.82 -5.33
C GLN A 296 17.72 11.80 -5.63
N ALA A 297 17.97 13.10 -5.55
CA ALA A 297 16.97 14.13 -5.78
C ALA A 297 16.40 14.07 -7.20
N ASN A 298 17.25 13.90 -8.21
CA ASN A 298 16.84 13.78 -9.61
C ASN A 298 15.96 12.54 -9.84
N CYS A 299 16.24 11.41 -9.17
CA CYS A 299 15.42 10.21 -9.23
C CYS A 299 14.03 10.43 -8.65
N TYR A 300 13.92 11.11 -7.50
CA TYR A 300 12.63 11.47 -6.89
C TYR A 300 11.82 12.39 -7.79
N GLN A 301 12.44 13.46 -8.32
CA GLN A 301 11.78 14.40 -9.23
C GLN A 301 11.28 13.69 -10.50
N ALA A 302 12.12 12.85 -11.12
CA ALA A 302 11.77 12.14 -12.33
C ALA A 302 10.58 11.16 -12.12
N ALA A 303 10.57 10.42 -11.01
CA ALA A 303 9.50 9.50 -10.69
C ALA A 303 8.18 10.25 -10.45
N LEU A 304 8.19 11.32 -9.67
CA LEU A 304 7.01 12.16 -9.42
C LEU A 304 6.44 12.71 -10.74
N GLU A 305 7.27 13.28 -11.61
CA GLU A 305 6.82 13.79 -12.91
C GLU A 305 6.25 12.71 -13.84
N ILE A 306 6.68 11.46 -13.71
CA ILE A 306 6.20 10.34 -14.52
C ILE A 306 4.86 9.80 -14.01
N PHE A 307 4.71 9.69 -12.68
CA PHE A 307 3.58 8.97 -12.09
C PHE A 307 2.46 9.86 -11.56
N PHE A 308 2.76 11.11 -11.17
CA PHE A 308 1.84 11.96 -10.41
C PHE A 308 0.44 12.12 -11.01
N ASN A 309 0.33 12.18 -12.33
CA ASN A 309 -0.94 12.39 -13.03
C ASN A 309 -1.50 11.12 -13.68
N LYS A 310 -1.06 9.93 -13.25
CA LYS A 310 -1.56 8.68 -13.82
C LYS A 310 -2.89 8.28 -13.18
N PRO A 311 -3.99 8.18 -13.93
CA PRO A 311 -5.32 7.92 -13.37
C PRO A 311 -5.46 6.55 -12.72
N TRP A 312 -4.64 5.59 -13.15
CA TRP A 312 -4.60 4.24 -12.58
C TRP A 312 -3.76 4.13 -11.31
N LEU A 313 -2.92 5.12 -10.98
CA LEU A 313 -2.11 5.10 -9.77
C LEU A 313 -2.96 5.45 -8.55
N ALA A 314 -2.91 4.60 -7.53
CA ALA A 314 -3.61 4.81 -6.26
C ALA A 314 -2.71 5.44 -5.20
N GLY A 315 -1.39 5.31 -5.33
CA GLY A 315 -0.46 5.88 -4.36
C GLY A 315 0.99 5.46 -4.59
N VAL A 316 1.86 6.10 -3.83
CA VAL A 316 3.31 5.86 -3.82
C VAL A 316 3.78 5.80 -2.38
N TYR A 317 4.56 4.78 -2.04
CA TYR A 317 5.24 4.65 -0.76
C TYR A 317 6.75 4.69 -0.99
N TRP A 318 7.38 5.77 -0.54
CA TRP A 318 8.82 5.93 -0.69
C TRP A 318 9.58 5.09 0.32
N TRP A 319 10.57 4.37 -0.14
CA TRP A 319 11.51 3.62 0.68
C TRP A 319 12.75 4.46 0.95
N SER A 320 13.08 4.81 2.21
CA SER A 320 12.34 4.59 3.43
C SER A 320 12.52 5.78 4.40
N TRP A 321 11.74 5.82 5.45
CA TRP A 321 11.90 6.74 6.57
C TRP A 321 12.23 5.94 7.83
N ASP A 322 13.25 6.38 8.60
CA ASP A 322 13.77 5.67 9.77
C ASP A 322 13.07 6.15 11.06
N PRO A 323 12.75 5.25 12.02
CA PRO A 323 12.24 5.63 13.34
C PRO A 323 13.20 6.48 14.17
N ARG A 324 14.47 6.53 13.79
CA ARG A 324 15.50 7.31 14.46
C ARG A 324 15.68 8.65 13.75
N PRO A 325 15.32 9.78 14.39
CA PRO A 325 15.33 11.08 13.74
C PRO A 325 16.76 11.62 13.46
N GLU A 326 17.79 10.98 13.98
CA GLU A 326 19.19 11.30 13.71
C GLU A 326 19.70 10.73 12.39
N GLN A 327 19.01 9.75 11.79
CA GLN A 327 19.40 9.17 10.50
C GLN A 327 19.13 10.15 9.37
N GLY A 328 20.08 10.24 8.42
CA GLY A 328 19.97 11.13 7.27
C GLY A 328 21.09 12.19 7.20
N GLY A 329 20.82 13.28 6.49
CA GLY A 329 21.78 14.38 6.33
C GLY A 329 22.76 14.21 5.17
N LYS A 330 23.68 15.16 5.04
CA LYS A 330 24.51 15.34 3.84
C LYS A 330 25.53 14.24 3.58
N THR A 331 25.90 13.47 4.60
CA THR A 331 26.90 12.39 4.50
C THR A 331 26.28 11.00 4.50
N ASP A 332 24.96 10.90 4.73
CA ASP A 332 24.26 9.64 4.73
C ASP A 332 24.13 9.09 3.30
N THR A 333 24.38 7.80 3.12
CA THR A 333 24.34 7.09 1.83
C THR A 333 23.08 6.20 1.68
N GLY A 334 22.17 6.22 2.67
CA GLY A 334 20.97 5.41 2.72
C GLY A 334 19.81 5.95 1.87
N TYR A 335 18.68 5.29 2.01
CA TYR A 335 17.46 5.65 1.27
C TYR A 335 16.74 6.87 1.86
N THR A 336 16.85 7.09 3.17
CA THR A 336 16.16 8.22 3.80
C THR A 336 16.48 9.54 3.10
N ILE A 337 15.46 10.37 2.95
CA ILE A 337 15.59 11.71 2.37
C ILE A 337 15.75 12.80 3.44
N TYR A 338 15.65 12.44 4.72
CA TYR A 338 15.69 13.39 5.83
C TYR A 338 16.95 14.25 5.80
N LYS A 339 16.77 15.56 5.81
CA LYS A 339 17.84 16.57 5.69
C LYS A 339 18.69 16.44 4.40
N LYS A 340 18.09 15.98 3.31
CA LYS A 340 18.69 15.90 1.97
C LYS A 340 17.85 16.67 0.94
N PRO A 341 18.38 17.01 -0.26
CA PRO A 341 17.64 17.77 -1.27
C PRO A 341 16.32 17.11 -1.71
N ALA A 342 16.24 15.78 -1.73
CA ALA A 342 15.03 15.04 -2.08
C ALA A 342 13.86 15.29 -1.10
N GLU A 343 14.13 15.69 0.15
CA GLU A 343 13.11 16.08 1.12
C GLU A 343 12.30 17.29 0.64
N ASN A 344 13.00 18.32 0.13
CA ASN A 344 12.35 19.52 -0.41
C ASN A 344 11.49 19.19 -1.64
N ILE A 345 11.92 18.25 -2.47
CA ILE A 345 11.15 17.78 -3.63
C ILE A 345 9.83 17.13 -3.16
N ILE A 346 9.89 16.20 -2.21
CA ILE A 346 8.68 15.58 -1.66
C ILE A 346 7.75 16.62 -1.06
N LYS A 347 8.29 17.54 -0.26
CA LYS A 347 7.50 18.60 0.37
C LYS A 347 6.76 19.44 -0.67
N GLN A 348 7.45 19.92 -1.71
CA GLN A 348 6.85 20.69 -2.79
C GLN A 348 5.71 19.93 -3.48
N TRP A 349 5.92 18.65 -3.82
CA TRP A 349 4.92 17.84 -4.52
C TRP A 349 3.73 17.45 -3.64
N TYR A 350 3.94 17.27 -2.34
CA TYR A 350 2.89 16.84 -1.42
C TYR A 350 2.08 17.99 -0.85
N GLU A 351 2.67 19.19 -0.69
CA GLU A 351 1.96 20.39 -0.22
C GLU A 351 1.11 21.06 -1.32
N VAL A 352 1.56 21.04 -2.59
CA VAL A 352 0.91 21.75 -3.72
C VAL A 352 -0.31 21.00 -4.28
N SER A 353 -0.59 19.76 -3.82
CA SER A 353 -1.75 19.03 -4.32
C SER A 353 -3.00 19.40 -3.53
N PRO A 354 -3.99 20.06 -4.15
CA PRO A 354 -5.27 20.38 -3.54
C PRO A 354 -6.09 19.14 -3.24
#